data_392f40035a80bb038e2c4f89172f4c86
#
_entry.id   392f40035a80bb038e2c4f89172f4c86
#
_cell.length_a   1.000
_cell.length_b   1.000
_cell.length_c   1.000
_cell.angle_alpha   90.00
_cell.angle_beta   90.00
_cell.angle_gamma   90.00
#
_symmetry.space_group_name_H-M   'P 1'
#
loop_
_entity.id
_entity.type
_entity.pdbx_description
1 polymer ?
#
loop_
_entity_poly.entity_id
_entity_poly.type
_entity_poly.pdbx_seq_one_letter_code
_entity_poly.pdbx_strand_id
1 'polypeptide(L)'
;MKLLGLSAGATDGSAEILLKQALRGAEEAGAEIELVRLGDLVLTSGPGAASDDADWFWDVLMESDGLIVSSPIYSRTIPGLLRLLGDKISGPQSDVAFTSELLRLRAEGASIAVDFAIDERVLRPRVAGFIAVGGSLPARWRTLALPLMHTLTASAQIAVVDQVEFAGAGSPASIVLQPVALERARRLGGNVGAQLGRPYDEAEYLGDPGACPLCHLSVIALRGATAECATCGAIGRLEAGDDGLVFAITPDGARRSILSLDEKLDHFGEVQETAARHAPMRDRIEGSVREYAAWDPRIIPPHR
;
A
#
# COMPACT_ATOMS: atom_id res chain seq x y z
N MET A 1 13.35 18.43 1.63
CA MET A 1 12.64 17.18 1.97
C MET A 1 12.89 16.16 0.87
N LYS A 2 13.02 14.88 1.25
CA LYS A 2 13.42 13.80 0.35
C LYS A 2 12.20 13.02 -0.16
N LEU A 3 12.12 12.78 -1.47
CA LEU A 3 11.09 11.98 -2.12
C LEU A 3 11.70 10.76 -2.80
N LEU A 4 11.23 9.59 -2.42
CA LEU A 4 11.61 8.31 -3.01
C LEU A 4 10.68 7.96 -4.17
N GLY A 5 11.23 7.64 -5.34
CA GLY A 5 10.52 7.02 -6.45
C GLY A 5 10.80 5.52 -6.50
N LEU A 6 9.75 4.69 -6.58
CA LEU A 6 9.87 3.25 -6.81
C LEU A 6 9.33 2.88 -8.19
N SER A 7 10.20 2.44 -9.08
CA SER A 7 9.83 1.91 -10.40
C SER A 7 9.63 0.40 -10.34
N ALA A 8 8.39 -0.06 -10.50
CA ALA A 8 8.06 -1.49 -10.54
C ALA A 8 8.00 -2.09 -11.95
N GLY A 9 8.34 -1.31 -12.97
CA GLY A 9 8.38 -1.73 -14.38
C GLY A 9 9.78 -2.04 -14.88
N ALA A 10 9.87 -2.37 -16.16
CA ALA A 10 11.14 -2.50 -16.85
C ALA A 10 11.88 -1.15 -16.92
N THR A 11 13.20 -1.20 -16.95
CA THR A 11 14.05 -0.05 -17.20
C THR A 11 13.66 0.65 -18.51
N ASP A 12 13.49 1.97 -18.46
CA ASP A 12 13.00 2.81 -19.55
C ASP A 12 11.63 2.41 -20.13
N GLY A 13 10.88 1.56 -19.42
CA GLY A 13 9.49 1.21 -19.74
C GLY A 13 8.50 2.34 -19.41
N SER A 14 7.24 2.19 -19.85
CA SER A 14 6.18 3.20 -19.65
C SER A 14 6.00 3.61 -18.19
N ALA A 15 6.09 2.65 -17.25
CA ALA A 15 5.98 2.96 -15.81
C ALA A 15 7.14 3.83 -15.31
N GLU A 16 8.38 3.51 -15.70
CA GLU A 16 9.55 4.30 -15.28
C GLU A 16 9.56 5.68 -15.91
N ILE A 17 9.13 5.80 -17.17
CA ILE A 17 9.01 7.10 -17.85
C ILE A 17 8.03 8.01 -17.12
N LEU A 18 6.86 7.49 -16.74
CA LEU A 18 5.87 8.23 -15.96
C LEU A 18 6.40 8.61 -14.57
N LEU A 19 7.10 7.69 -13.90
CA LEU A 19 7.75 7.99 -12.62
C LEU A 19 8.76 9.12 -12.76
N LYS A 20 9.63 9.06 -13.76
CA LYS A 20 10.62 10.12 -14.03
C LYS A 20 9.95 11.48 -14.29
N GLN A 21 8.78 11.50 -14.96
CA GLN A 21 8.01 12.73 -15.12
C GLN A 21 7.44 13.24 -13.79
N ALA A 22 6.92 12.34 -12.95
CA ALA A 22 6.44 12.72 -11.64
C ALA A 22 7.58 13.24 -10.74
N LEU A 23 8.72 12.55 -10.72
CA LEU A 23 9.89 13.01 -9.96
C LEU A 23 10.38 14.39 -10.38
N ARG A 24 10.35 14.71 -11.69
CA ARG A 24 10.64 16.09 -12.17
C ARG A 24 9.65 17.11 -11.62
N GLY A 25 8.36 16.78 -11.60
CA GLY A 25 7.34 17.68 -11.04
C GLY A 25 7.56 17.92 -9.52
N ALA A 26 8.00 16.90 -8.79
CA ALA A 26 8.33 17.04 -7.37
C ALA A 26 9.64 17.83 -7.15
N GLU A 27 10.67 17.62 -7.99
CA GLU A 27 11.91 18.39 -7.95
C GLU A 27 11.66 19.89 -8.19
N GLU A 28 10.78 20.23 -9.13
CA GLU A 28 10.32 21.61 -9.38
C GLU A 28 9.57 22.20 -8.19
N ALA A 29 8.91 21.35 -7.39
CA ALA A 29 8.30 21.75 -6.12
C ALA A 29 9.33 21.82 -4.96
N GLY A 30 10.62 21.58 -5.21
CA GLY A 30 11.72 21.70 -4.25
C GLY A 30 12.07 20.42 -3.48
N ALA A 31 11.61 19.25 -3.93
CA ALA A 31 12.00 17.98 -3.33
C ALA A 31 13.38 17.51 -3.79
N GLU A 32 14.14 16.90 -2.90
CA GLU A 32 15.33 16.10 -3.21
C GLU A 32 14.87 14.70 -3.66
N ILE A 33 15.35 14.23 -4.83
CA ILE A 33 14.80 13.07 -5.51
C ILE A 33 15.76 11.88 -5.45
N GLU A 34 15.24 10.73 -5.04
CA GLU A 34 15.89 9.43 -5.17
C GLU A 34 15.01 8.46 -5.97
N LEU A 35 15.62 7.50 -6.69
CA LEU A 35 14.90 6.50 -7.47
C LEU A 35 15.46 5.12 -7.22
N VAL A 36 14.58 4.18 -6.88
CA VAL A 36 14.85 2.75 -6.77
C VAL A 36 14.09 2.01 -7.86
N ARG A 37 14.78 1.10 -8.55
CA ARG A 37 14.14 0.14 -9.47
C ARG A 37 13.89 -1.16 -8.72
N LEU A 38 12.65 -1.60 -8.70
CA LEU A 38 12.27 -2.87 -8.08
C LEU A 38 13.03 -4.06 -8.68
N GLY A 39 13.34 -4.00 -9.98
CA GLY A 39 14.11 -5.03 -10.67
C GLY A 39 15.57 -5.15 -10.28
N ASP A 40 16.12 -4.14 -9.60
CA ASP A 40 17.49 -4.17 -9.07
C ASP A 40 17.56 -4.78 -7.67
N LEU A 41 16.40 -4.99 -7.00
CA LEU A 41 16.34 -5.58 -5.67
C LEU A 41 16.35 -7.12 -5.72
N VAL A 42 17.12 -7.73 -4.85
CA VAL A 42 17.09 -9.17 -4.60
C VAL A 42 16.09 -9.43 -3.48
N LEU A 43 14.92 -9.95 -3.82
CA LEU A 43 13.86 -10.29 -2.87
C LEU A 43 13.69 -11.81 -2.82
N THR A 44 13.75 -12.38 -1.62
CA THR A 44 13.61 -13.82 -1.39
C THR A 44 12.24 -14.14 -0.83
N SER A 45 11.66 -15.28 -1.22
CA SER A 45 10.36 -15.76 -0.70
C SER A 45 10.58 -16.88 0.33
N GLY A 46 9.79 -16.87 1.39
CA GLY A 46 9.72 -17.92 2.40
C GLY A 46 10.32 -17.54 3.75
N PRO A 47 9.91 -18.24 4.83
CA PRO A 47 10.41 -18.01 6.18
C PRO A 47 11.89 -18.44 6.30
N GLY A 48 12.69 -17.62 6.98
CA GLY A 48 14.11 -17.90 7.21
C GLY A 48 15.00 -17.72 5.99
N ALA A 49 14.54 -17.06 4.94
CA ALA A 49 15.38 -16.62 3.84
C ALA A 49 16.52 -15.72 4.36
N ALA A 50 17.71 -15.85 3.77
CA ALA A 50 18.84 -14.96 4.04
C ALA A 50 18.41 -13.50 3.86
N SER A 51 19.14 -12.56 4.48
CA SER A 51 18.90 -11.12 4.29
C SER A 51 18.75 -10.80 2.80
N ASP A 52 17.72 -10.06 2.47
CA ASP A 52 17.50 -9.55 1.12
C ASP A 52 17.39 -8.01 1.16
N ASP A 53 17.13 -7.40 0.01
CA ASP A 53 17.15 -5.94 -0.10
C ASP A 53 15.86 -5.27 0.44
N ALA A 54 14.91 -6.02 1.01
CA ALA A 54 13.69 -5.44 1.57
C ALA A 54 13.97 -4.57 2.81
N ASP A 55 14.90 -4.99 3.68
CA ASP A 55 15.32 -4.22 4.85
C ASP A 55 16.02 -2.92 4.43
N TRP A 56 16.91 -3.01 3.43
CA TRP A 56 17.54 -1.82 2.86
C TRP A 56 16.51 -0.86 2.25
N PHE A 57 15.54 -1.39 1.48
CA PHE A 57 14.47 -0.56 0.91
C PHE A 57 13.62 0.11 2.01
N TRP A 58 13.33 -0.64 3.08
CA TRP A 58 12.63 -0.09 4.24
C TRP A 58 13.40 1.08 4.87
N ASP A 59 14.70 0.94 5.07
CA ASP A 59 15.55 2.00 5.61
C ASP A 59 15.51 3.25 4.70
N VAL A 60 15.66 3.09 3.39
CA VAL A 60 15.57 4.20 2.42
C VAL A 60 14.20 4.88 2.48
N LEU A 61 13.10 4.11 2.59
CA LEU A 61 11.75 4.65 2.75
C LEU A 61 11.60 5.40 4.07
N MET A 62 12.14 4.88 5.16
CA MET A 62 12.05 5.52 6.49
C MET A 62 12.88 6.80 6.58
N GLU A 63 13.90 6.97 5.76
CA GLU A 63 14.68 8.21 5.63
C GLU A 63 14.03 9.24 4.70
N SER A 64 13.02 8.85 3.94
CA SER A 64 12.29 9.73 3.00
C SER A 64 11.07 10.38 3.66
N ASP A 65 10.66 11.53 3.13
CA ASP A 65 9.46 12.27 3.55
C ASP A 65 8.23 11.94 2.68
N GLY A 66 8.44 11.21 1.57
CA GLY A 66 7.37 10.77 0.69
C GLY A 66 7.80 9.68 -0.28
N LEU A 67 6.80 9.07 -0.95
CA LEU A 67 6.99 7.95 -1.87
C LEU A 67 6.12 8.13 -3.12
N ILE A 68 6.69 7.99 -4.31
CA ILE A 68 5.91 7.78 -5.53
C ILE A 68 6.19 6.37 -6.07
N VAL A 69 5.15 5.55 -6.20
CA VAL A 69 5.25 4.23 -6.82
C VAL A 69 4.66 4.27 -8.21
N SER A 70 5.40 3.82 -9.21
CA SER A 70 4.90 3.63 -10.57
C SER A 70 4.99 2.17 -10.99
N SER A 71 3.87 1.59 -11.41
CA SER A 71 3.72 0.17 -11.68
C SER A 71 3.08 -0.10 -13.03
N PRO A 72 3.60 -1.05 -13.81
CA PRO A 72 2.84 -1.62 -14.92
C PRO A 72 1.67 -2.44 -14.35
N ILE A 73 0.64 -2.63 -15.19
CA ILE A 73 -0.51 -3.47 -14.88
C ILE A 73 -0.38 -4.78 -15.64
N TYR A 74 -0.24 -5.90 -14.91
CA TYR A 74 -0.25 -7.25 -15.45
C TYR A 74 -1.48 -8.01 -14.96
N SER A 75 -2.27 -8.58 -15.88
CA SER A 75 -3.46 -9.34 -15.52
C SER A 75 -4.37 -8.63 -14.51
N ARG A 76 -4.63 -7.33 -14.72
CA ARG A 76 -5.45 -6.43 -13.88
C ARG A 76 -4.79 -5.93 -12.59
N THR A 77 -3.62 -6.43 -12.21
CA THR A 77 -2.97 -6.20 -10.92
C THR A 77 -1.57 -5.62 -11.07
N ILE A 78 -0.92 -5.33 -9.95
CA ILE A 78 0.51 -4.99 -9.86
C ILE A 78 1.39 -6.24 -10.10
N PRO A 79 2.67 -6.09 -10.46
CA PRO A 79 3.62 -7.19 -10.55
C PRO A 79 3.76 -7.96 -9.24
N GLY A 80 3.93 -9.28 -9.32
CA GLY A 80 4.13 -10.13 -8.15
C GLY A 80 5.35 -9.72 -7.30
N LEU A 81 6.41 -9.21 -7.92
CA LEU A 81 7.59 -8.73 -7.19
C LEU A 81 7.27 -7.49 -6.34
N LEU A 82 6.40 -6.58 -6.81
CA LEU A 82 5.95 -5.42 -6.03
C LEU A 82 5.09 -5.87 -4.84
N ARG A 83 4.25 -6.90 -5.04
CA ARG A 83 3.50 -7.49 -3.94
C ARG A 83 4.42 -8.16 -2.93
N LEU A 84 5.45 -8.90 -3.39
CA LEU A 84 6.45 -9.53 -2.52
C LEU A 84 7.19 -8.48 -1.66
N LEU A 85 7.61 -7.37 -2.27
CA LEU A 85 8.17 -6.25 -1.49
C LEU A 85 7.17 -5.76 -0.44
N GLY A 86 5.91 -5.53 -0.84
CA GLY A 86 4.84 -5.16 0.07
C GLY A 86 4.66 -6.13 1.23
N ASP A 87 4.68 -7.45 0.97
CA ASP A 87 4.56 -8.49 2.01
C ASP A 87 5.73 -8.44 3.02
N LYS A 88 6.90 -8.00 2.60
CA LYS A 88 8.08 -7.91 3.45
C LYS A 88 8.14 -6.63 4.30
N ILE A 89 7.73 -5.51 3.72
CA ILE A 89 7.76 -4.21 4.42
C ILE A 89 6.46 -3.90 5.19
N SER A 90 5.37 -4.63 4.94
CA SER A 90 4.09 -4.45 5.64
C SER A 90 3.92 -5.52 6.71
N GLY A 91 3.88 -5.12 7.96
CA GLY A 91 3.71 -6.02 9.09
C GLY A 91 3.60 -5.23 10.40
N PRO A 92 3.55 -5.90 11.55
CA PRO A 92 3.46 -5.23 12.84
C PRO A 92 4.58 -4.20 13.09
N GLN A 93 5.78 -4.48 12.60
CA GLN A 93 6.95 -3.59 12.71
C GLN A 93 6.81 -2.28 11.92
N SER A 94 5.96 -2.26 10.91
CA SER A 94 5.70 -1.11 10.04
C SER A 94 4.34 -0.47 10.26
N ASP A 95 3.59 -0.93 11.27
CA ASP A 95 2.26 -0.40 11.57
C ASP A 95 2.33 0.70 12.63
N VAL A 96 1.76 1.86 12.30
CA VAL A 96 1.79 3.05 13.16
C VAL A 96 1.04 2.83 14.47
N ALA A 97 -0.10 2.11 14.44
CA ALA A 97 -0.90 1.85 15.63
C ALA A 97 -0.20 0.83 16.54
N PHE A 98 0.34 -0.26 15.96
CA PHE A 98 1.14 -1.24 16.70
C PHE A 98 2.36 -0.58 17.36
N THR A 99 3.08 0.27 16.63
CA THR A 99 4.25 0.97 17.15
C THR A 99 3.86 1.90 18.30
N SER A 100 2.88 2.77 18.13
CA SER A 100 2.47 3.73 19.16
C SER A 100 1.93 3.04 20.40
N GLU A 101 1.12 2.00 20.23
CA GLU A 101 0.50 1.29 21.35
C GLU A 101 1.51 0.42 22.13
N LEU A 102 2.43 -0.26 21.44
CA LEU A 102 3.49 -0.99 22.13
C LEU A 102 4.44 -0.08 22.89
N LEU A 103 4.78 1.10 22.35
CA LEU A 103 5.56 2.10 23.09
C LEU A 103 4.83 2.54 24.35
N ARG A 104 3.52 2.82 24.27
CA ARG A 104 2.70 3.20 25.41
C ARG A 104 2.66 2.07 26.48
N LEU A 105 2.34 0.84 26.06
CA LEU A 105 2.26 -0.32 26.97
C LEU A 105 3.60 -0.61 27.66
N ARG A 106 4.70 -0.54 26.93
CA ARG A 106 6.05 -0.73 27.48
C ARG A 106 6.40 0.37 28.50
N ALA A 107 6.05 1.62 28.23
CA ALA A 107 6.28 2.74 29.15
C ALA A 107 5.46 2.61 30.44
N GLU A 108 4.26 2.07 30.38
CA GLU A 108 3.38 1.82 31.52
C GLU A 108 3.71 0.52 32.29
N GLY A 109 4.61 -0.32 31.76
CA GLY A 109 4.89 -1.64 32.32
C GLY A 109 3.69 -2.60 32.25
N ALA A 110 2.82 -2.40 31.27
CA ALA A 110 1.62 -3.19 31.08
C ALA A 110 1.95 -4.59 30.51
N SER A 111 1.03 -5.54 30.72
CA SER A 111 1.17 -6.89 30.15
C SER A 111 0.91 -6.87 28.66
N ILE A 112 1.83 -7.44 27.87
CA ILE A 112 1.75 -7.56 26.43
C ILE A 112 1.67 -9.05 26.09
N ALA A 113 0.59 -9.49 25.44
CA ALA A 113 0.39 -10.89 25.07
C ALA A 113 1.26 -11.30 23.88
N VAL A 114 1.44 -10.40 22.90
CA VAL A 114 2.38 -10.54 21.78
C VAL A 114 3.16 -9.26 21.64
N ASP A 115 4.47 -9.34 21.88
CA ASP A 115 5.39 -8.23 21.69
C ASP A 115 6.07 -8.36 20.31
N PHE A 116 5.99 -7.30 19.52
CA PHE A 116 6.56 -7.24 18.17
C PHE A 116 7.79 -6.33 18.15
N ALA A 117 8.72 -6.62 17.24
CA ALA A 117 9.71 -5.64 16.84
C ALA A 117 9.00 -4.44 16.19
N ILE A 118 9.37 -3.22 16.55
CA ILE A 118 8.80 -1.99 16.02
C ILE A 118 9.89 -1.06 15.51
N ASP A 119 9.54 -0.22 14.56
CA ASP A 119 10.41 0.84 14.05
C ASP A 119 9.74 2.20 14.29
N GLU A 120 10.24 2.96 15.26
CA GLU A 120 9.67 4.26 15.63
C GLU A 120 9.71 5.29 14.50
N ARG A 121 10.56 5.10 13.48
CA ARG A 121 10.62 5.97 12.31
C ARG A 121 9.29 5.99 11.53
N VAL A 122 8.46 4.94 11.67
CA VAL A 122 7.13 4.88 11.03
C VAL A 122 6.20 6.01 11.51
N LEU A 123 6.42 6.54 12.71
CA LEU A 123 5.61 7.62 13.29
C LEU A 123 5.86 9.00 12.63
N ARG A 124 6.91 9.12 11.80
CA ARG A 124 7.11 10.36 11.04
C ARG A 124 6.08 10.47 9.92
N PRO A 125 5.49 11.68 9.70
CA PRO A 125 4.57 11.91 8.61
C PRO A 125 5.20 11.64 7.25
N ARG A 126 4.45 10.97 6.36
CA ARG A 126 4.82 10.76 4.95
C ARG A 126 3.61 10.87 4.06
N VAL A 127 3.85 11.23 2.81
CA VAL A 127 2.81 11.26 1.77
C VAL A 127 3.20 10.37 0.60
N ALA A 128 2.22 9.94 -0.18
CA ALA A 128 2.48 9.10 -1.34
C ALA A 128 1.69 9.53 -2.57
N GLY A 129 2.21 9.13 -3.75
CA GLY A 129 1.50 9.16 -5.01
C GLY A 129 1.59 7.83 -5.74
N PHE A 130 0.52 7.44 -6.46
CA PHE A 130 0.51 6.18 -7.21
C PHE A 130 0.25 6.39 -8.70
N ILE A 131 1.04 5.71 -9.52
CA ILE A 131 0.91 5.67 -10.96
C ILE A 131 0.76 4.21 -11.39
N ALA A 132 -0.36 3.86 -12.03
CA ALA A 132 -0.55 2.57 -12.66
C ALA A 132 -0.66 2.73 -14.16
N VAL A 133 0.01 1.89 -14.98
CA VAL A 133 -0.04 1.99 -16.43
C VAL A 133 -0.26 0.65 -17.09
N GLY A 134 -1.27 0.58 -17.97
CA GLY A 134 -1.65 -0.63 -18.69
C GLY A 134 -1.81 -0.43 -20.19
N GLY A 135 -1.67 -1.52 -20.94
CA GLY A 135 -1.88 -1.51 -22.39
C GLY A 135 -3.35 -1.48 -22.81
N SER A 136 -4.22 -2.07 -21.99
CA SER A 136 -5.63 -2.23 -22.33
C SER A 136 -6.45 -0.95 -22.16
N LEU A 137 -7.27 -0.58 -23.15
CA LEU A 137 -8.16 0.57 -23.06
C LEU A 137 -9.36 0.33 -22.12
N PRO A 138 -10.06 -0.82 -22.10
CA PRO A 138 -11.17 -1.04 -21.20
C PRO A 138 -10.72 -1.11 -19.74
N ALA A 139 -11.35 -0.33 -18.85
CA ALA A 139 -11.02 -0.24 -17.42
C ALA A 139 -11.04 -1.59 -16.70
N ARG A 140 -11.91 -2.52 -17.09
CA ARG A 140 -12.00 -3.87 -16.49
C ARG A 140 -10.68 -4.68 -16.51
N TRP A 141 -9.71 -4.28 -17.35
CA TRP A 141 -8.38 -4.91 -17.41
C TRP A 141 -7.35 -4.23 -16.51
N ARG A 142 -7.74 -3.20 -15.78
CA ARG A 142 -6.81 -2.40 -14.96
C ARG A 142 -7.28 -2.20 -13.50
N THR A 143 -8.52 -2.58 -13.21
CA THR A 143 -9.31 -2.24 -12.02
C THR A 143 -8.62 -2.47 -10.67
N LEU A 144 -7.72 -3.44 -10.54
CA LEU A 144 -7.18 -3.87 -9.26
C LEU A 144 -5.77 -3.30 -8.96
N ALA A 145 -5.15 -2.59 -9.88
CA ALA A 145 -3.78 -2.13 -9.70
C ALA A 145 -3.66 -1.07 -8.59
N LEU A 146 -4.37 0.05 -8.71
CA LEU A 146 -4.36 1.09 -7.67
C LEU A 146 -4.85 0.58 -6.30
N PRO A 147 -5.95 -0.21 -6.19
CA PRO A 147 -6.34 -0.81 -4.92
C PRO A 147 -5.23 -1.60 -4.24
N LEU A 148 -4.47 -2.41 -4.99
CA LEU A 148 -3.37 -3.20 -4.43
C LEU A 148 -2.16 -2.33 -4.04
N MET A 149 -1.94 -1.18 -4.70
CA MET A 149 -0.88 -0.25 -4.30
C MET A 149 -1.13 0.38 -2.92
N HIS A 150 -2.38 0.60 -2.54
CA HIS A 150 -2.72 1.11 -1.20
C HIS A 150 -2.24 0.19 -0.07
N THR A 151 -2.10 -1.12 -0.32
CA THR A 151 -1.57 -2.05 0.68
C THR A 151 -0.10 -1.80 1.04
N LEU A 152 0.64 -1.04 0.22
CA LEU A 152 2.05 -0.68 0.47
C LEU A 152 2.19 0.44 1.52
N THR A 153 1.15 1.22 1.73
CA THR A 153 1.20 2.46 2.52
C THR A 153 0.27 2.45 3.74
N ALA A 154 -0.72 1.55 3.75
CA ALA A 154 -1.79 1.57 4.74
C ALA A 154 -1.28 1.35 6.17
N SER A 155 -0.43 0.37 6.44
CA SER A 155 0.11 0.08 7.79
C SER A 155 0.95 1.25 8.32
N ALA A 156 1.82 1.80 7.49
CA ALA A 156 2.70 2.91 7.84
C ALA A 156 2.00 4.29 7.88
N GLN A 157 0.68 4.36 7.70
CA GLN A 157 -0.11 5.59 7.71
C GLN A 157 0.45 6.66 6.76
N ILE A 158 0.91 6.25 5.57
CA ILE A 158 1.39 7.17 4.54
C ILE A 158 0.19 7.70 3.76
N ALA A 159 -0.04 9.01 3.75
CA ALA A 159 -1.20 9.62 3.10
C ALA A 159 -1.05 9.62 1.58
N VAL A 160 -1.98 8.97 0.87
CA VAL A 160 -2.02 9.02 -0.61
C VAL A 160 -2.67 10.33 -1.05
N VAL A 161 -1.89 11.26 -1.59
CA VAL A 161 -2.34 12.61 -1.95
C VAL A 161 -2.67 12.79 -3.44
N ASP A 162 -2.20 11.88 -4.29
CA ASP A 162 -2.61 11.81 -5.70
C ASP A 162 -2.39 10.39 -6.24
N GLN A 163 -3.26 9.96 -7.15
CA GLN A 163 -3.11 8.70 -7.84
C GLN A 163 -3.73 8.74 -9.23
N VAL A 164 -3.17 7.97 -10.17
CA VAL A 164 -3.64 7.97 -11.55
C VAL A 164 -3.41 6.63 -12.23
N GLU A 165 -4.36 6.26 -13.08
CA GLU A 165 -4.27 5.08 -13.94
C GLU A 165 -4.21 5.50 -15.41
N PHE A 166 -3.19 5.06 -16.12
CA PHE A 166 -3.03 5.28 -17.58
C PHE A 166 -3.34 4.03 -18.38
N ALA A 167 -3.94 4.25 -19.55
CA ALA A 167 -4.33 3.21 -20.51
C ALA A 167 -3.58 3.37 -21.83
N GLY A 168 -3.62 2.35 -22.68
CA GLY A 168 -3.15 2.43 -24.07
C GLY A 168 -1.63 2.38 -24.25
N ALA A 169 -0.86 2.07 -23.20
CA ALA A 169 0.58 1.88 -23.29
C ALA A 169 0.93 0.40 -23.57
N GLY A 170 0.38 -0.16 -24.65
CA GLY A 170 0.48 -1.58 -24.99
C GLY A 170 1.79 -2.03 -25.62
N SER A 171 2.60 -1.09 -26.13
CA SER A 171 3.95 -1.35 -26.63
C SER A 171 5.01 -0.84 -25.66
N PRO A 172 6.23 -1.39 -25.65
CA PRO A 172 7.29 -0.91 -24.78
C PRO A 172 7.49 0.61 -24.94
N ALA A 173 7.55 1.32 -23.83
CA ALA A 173 7.77 2.78 -23.75
C ALA A 173 6.77 3.66 -24.53
N SER A 174 5.68 3.11 -25.07
CA SER A 174 4.73 3.84 -25.94
C SER A 174 4.01 5.00 -25.23
N ILE A 175 4.09 5.10 -23.92
CA ILE A 175 3.56 6.23 -23.14
C ILE A 175 4.15 7.58 -23.58
N VAL A 176 5.35 7.60 -24.16
CA VAL A 176 5.99 8.83 -24.69
C VAL A 176 5.16 9.48 -25.80
N LEU A 177 4.28 8.73 -26.46
CA LEU A 177 3.35 9.22 -27.49
C LEU A 177 2.09 9.88 -26.90
N GLN A 178 1.96 9.89 -25.56
CA GLN A 178 0.80 10.42 -24.84
C GLN A 178 1.21 11.66 -24.01
N PRO A 179 1.36 12.86 -24.61
CA PRO A 179 1.84 14.05 -23.90
C PRO A 179 0.95 14.44 -22.71
N VAL A 180 -0.36 14.22 -22.80
CA VAL A 180 -1.29 14.47 -21.70
C VAL A 180 -1.03 13.55 -20.51
N ALA A 181 -0.65 12.29 -20.74
CA ALA A 181 -0.29 11.36 -19.68
C ALA A 181 1.01 11.77 -18.98
N LEU A 182 2.01 12.21 -19.75
CA LEU A 182 3.28 12.70 -19.22
C LEU A 182 3.07 13.94 -18.34
N GLU A 183 2.26 14.90 -18.80
CA GLU A 183 1.92 16.09 -18.02
C GLU A 183 1.10 15.77 -16.77
N ARG A 184 0.15 14.83 -16.85
CA ARG A 184 -0.60 14.36 -15.67
C ARG A 184 0.31 13.71 -14.62
N ALA A 185 1.31 12.93 -15.05
CA ALA A 185 2.30 12.35 -14.16
C ALA A 185 3.17 13.43 -13.50
N ARG A 186 3.59 14.46 -14.26
CA ARG A 186 4.34 15.60 -13.72
C ARG A 186 3.54 16.37 -12.68
N ARG A 187 2.25 16.62 -12.95
CA ARG A 187 1.33 17.25 -11.97
C ARG A 187 1.21 16.43 -10.69
N LEU A 188 1.09 15.08 -10.80
CA LEU A 188 1.07 14.19 -9.61
C LEU A 188 2.33 14.40 -8.77
N GLY A 189 3.49 14.45 -9.39
CA GLY A 189 4.74 14.70 -8.68
C GLY A 189 4.75 16.06 -7.97
N GLY A 190 4.29 17.12 -8.62
CA GLY A 190 4.12 18.44 -8.01
C GLY A 190 3.17 18.42 -6.81
N ASN A 191 2.03 17.70 -6.93
CA ASN A 191 1.07 17.51 -5.84
C ASN A 191 1.70 16.81 -4.63
N VAL A 192 2.46 15.72 -4.86
CA VAL A 192 3.18 15.02 -3.78
C VAL A 192 4.26 15.92 -3.17
N GLY A 193 5.07 16.59 -3.99
CA GLY A 193 6.13 17.50 -3.55
C GLY A 193 5.61 18.62 -2.65
N ALA A 194 4.46 19.19 -2.97
CA ALA A 194 3.82 20.27 -2.22
C ALA A 194 3.27 19.82 -0.84
N GLN A 195 3.13 18.52 -0.62
CA GLN A 195 2.56 17.94 0.60
C GLN A 195 3.58 17.22 1.49
N LEU A 196 4.85 17.15 1.09
CA LEU A 196 5.90 16.51 1.88
C LEU A 196 5.93 17.07 3.31
N GLY A 197 6.04 16.18 4.30
CA GLY A 197 6.10 16.52 5.71
C GLY A 197 4.77 16.90 6.36
N ARG A 198 3.65 16.90 5.63
CA ARG A 198 2.32 17.10 6.25
C ARG A 198 1.91 15.89 7.07
N PRO A 199 1.34 16.11 8.28
CA PRO A 199 0.68 15.07 9.04
C PRO A 199 -0.43 14.39 8.22
N TYR A 200 -0.74 13.13 8.55
CA TYR A 200 -1.71 12.32 7.80
C TYR A 200 -3.08 12.98 7.69
N ASP A 201 -3.57 13.57 8.76
CA ASP A 201 -4.88 14.23 8.88
C ASP A 201 -4.92 15.65 8.27
N GLU A 202 -3.76 16.22 7.95
CA GLU A 202 -3.61 17.52 7.29
C GLU A 202 -3.27 17.37 5.79
N ALA A 203 -2.92 16.16 5.34
CA ALA A 203 -2.60 15.91 3.94
C ALA A 203 -3.89 15.90 3.10
N GLU A 204 -3.89 16.68 2.02
CA GLU A 204 -5.03 16.85 1.13
C GLU A 204 -4.90 15.97 -0.11
N TYR A 205 -5.99 15.31 -0.50
CA TYR A 205 -6.03 14.61 -1.78
C TYR A 205 -6.21 15.60 -2.93
N LEU A 206 -5.26 15.62 -3.86
CA LEU A 206 -5.20 16.55 -4.99
C LEU A 206 -5.39 15.86 -6.36
N GLY A 207 -5.68 14.55 -6.33
CA GLY A 207 -5.94 13.75 -7.51
C GLY A 207 -7.38 13.82 -8.01
N ASP A 208 -7.68 13.02 -9.01
CA ASP A 208 -9.04 12.92 -9.56
C ASP A 208 -9.91 12.11 -8.58
N PRO A 209 -11.13 12.58 -8.20
CA PRO A 209 -11.96 11.91 -7.20
C PRO A 209 -12.49 10.57 -7.72
N GLY A 210 -12.56 9.57 -6.84
CA GLY A 210 -13.27 8.31 -7.07
C GLY A 210 -14.53 8.21 -6.20
N ALA A 211 -15.21 7.06 -6.27
CA ALA A 211 -16.47 6.87 -5.54
C ALA A 211 -16.29 6.86 -4.01
N CYS A 212 -15.17 6.33 -3.51
CA CYS A 212 -14.88 6.34 -2.07
C CYS A 212 -14.25 7.66 -1.66
N PRO A 213 -14.85 8.43 -0.74
CA PRO A 213 -14.29 9.73 -0.34
C PRO A 213 -13.02 9.63 0.54
N LEU A 214 -12.62 8.43 1.00
CA LEU A 214 -11.42 8.25 1.81
C LEU A 214 -10.19 7.86 0.99
N CYS A 215 -10.31 6.82 0.14
CA CYS A 215 -9.18 6.37 -0.67
C CYS A 215 -9.26 6.84 -2.14
N HIS A 216 -10.35 7.51 -2.53
CA HIS A 216 -10.59 8.05 -3.87
C HIS A 216 -10.54 7.01 -4.99
N LEU A 217 -10.92 5.75 -4.69
CA LEU A 217 -11.08 4.68 -5.67
C LEU A 217 -12.54 4.23 -5.77
N SER A 218 -12.87 3.50 -6.85
CA SER A 218 -14.26 3.18 -7.20
C SER A 218 -14.56 1.67 -7.20
N VAL A 219 -13.78 0.86 -6.45
CA VAL A 219 -14.04 -0.56 -6.31
C VAL A 219 -14.86 -0.80 -5.05
N ILE A 220 -16.16 -1.03 -5.23
CA ILE A 220 -17.12 -1.19 -4.14
C ILE A 220 -17.66 -2.62 -4.12
N ALA A 221 -17.58 -3.28 -2.98
CA ALA A 221 -18.12 -4.61 -2.72
C ALA A 221 -19.52 -4.50 -2.08
N LEU A 222 -20.47 -5.29 -2.54
CA LEU A 222 -21.80 -5.37 -1.94
C LEU A 222 -21.83 -6.42 -0.83
N ARG A 223 -22.30 -6.04 0.36
CA ARG A 223 -22.43 -6.90 1.54
C ARG A 223 -23.89 -6.86 2.05
N GLY A 224 -24.78 -7.56 1.36
CA GLY A 224 -26.22 -7.52 1.67
C GLY A 224 -26.79 -6.12 1.43
N ALA A 225 -27.24 -5.45 2.49
CA ALA A 225 -27.81 -4.09 2.43
C ALA A 225 -26.77 -2.96 2.57
N THR A 226 -25.49 -3.32 2.79
CA THR A 226 -24.37 -2.36 2.91
C THR A 226 -23.43 -2.48 1.73
N ALA A 227 -22.66 -1.45 1.50
CA ALA A 227 -21.55 -1.42 0.56
C ALA A 227 -20.25 -1.16 1.32
N GLU A 228 -19.17 -1.77 0.85
CA GLU A 228 -17.84 -1.67 1.45
C GLU A 228 -16.83 -1.26 0.37
N CYS A 229 -16.00 -0.29 0.65
CA CYS A 229 -14.88 0.01 -0.24
C CYS A 229 -13.87 -1.14 -0.20
N ALA A 230 -13.67 -1.82 -1.33
CA ALA A 230 -12.76 -2.97 -1.41
C ALA A 230 -11.28 -2.60 -1.22
N THR A 231 -10.93 -1.30 -1.28
CA THR A 231 -9.57 -0.81 -1.06
C THR A 231 -9.29 -0.51 0.40
N CYS A 232 -10.18 0.27 1.04
CA CYS A 232 -9.91 0.79 2.39
C CYS A 232 -10.86 0.28 3.46
N GLY A 233 -11.82 -0.58 3.13
CA GLY A 233 -12.76 -1.16 4.09
C GLY A 233 -13.84 -0.20 4.60
N ALA A 234 -13.89 1.06 4.14
CA ALA A 234 -14.93 1.99 4.55
C ALA A 234 -16.32 1.42 4.25
N ILE A 235 -17.25 1.54 5.20
CA ILE A 235 -18.60 0.99 5.09
C ILE A 235 -19.61 2.11 4.86
N GLY A 236 -20.54 1.86 3.95
CA GLY A 236 -21.57 2.82 3.57
C GLY A 236 -22.74 2.17 2.83
N ARG A 237 -23.41 2.99 2.01
CA ARG A 237 -24.50 2.58 1.13
C ARG A 237 -24.32 3.18 -0.25
N LEU A 238 -24.86 2.53 -1.26
CA LEU A 238 -24.99 3.13 -2.59
C LEU A 238 -26.33 3.83 -2.66
N GLU A 239 -26.31 5.12 -2.97
CA GLU A 239 -27.48 5.98 -3.08
C GLU A 239 -27.57 6.54 -4.50
N ALA A 240 -28.79 6.84 -4.96
CA ALA A 240 -28.98 7.54 -6.22
C ALA A 240 -28.60 9.01 -6.05
N GLY A 241 -27.69 9.49 -6.87
CA GLY A 241 -27.35 10.91 -7.01
C GLY A 241 -27.71 11.44 -8.39
N ASP A 242 -27.52 12.74 -8.61
CA ASP A 242 -27.89 13.42 -9.86
C ASP A 242 -27.12 12.86 -11.07
N ASP A 243 -25.84 12.51 -10.90
CA ASP A 243 -24.96 12.01 -11.95
C ASP A 243 -24.68 10.50 -11.87
N GLY A 244 -25.45 9.74 -11.09
CA GLY A 244 -25.30 8.30 -10.93
C GLY A 244 -25.31 7.81 -9.49
N LEU A 245 -24.60 6.71 -9.21
CA LEU A 245 -24.51 6.14 -7.86
C LEU A 245 -23.44 6.86 -7.03
N VAL A 246 -23.81 7.24 -5.81
CA VAL A 246 -22.91 7.81 -4.80
C VAL A 246 -22.66 6.77 -3.71
N PHE A 247 -21.42 6.59 -3.33
CA PHE A 247 -21.06 5.80 -2.16
C PHE A 247 -21.04 6.70 -0.92
N ALA A 248 -22.17 6.70 -0.21
CA ALA A 248 -22.37 7.47 1.01
C ALA A 248 -21.85 6.69 2.22
N ILE A 249 -20.77 7.18 2.84
CA ILE A 249 -20.23 6.59 4.07
C ILE A 249 -20.74 7.33 5.30
N THR A 250 -20.94 6.59 6.39
CA THR A 250 -21.27 7.17 7.70
C THR A 250 -20.00 7.48 8.48
N PRO A 251 -20.03 8.33 9.52
CA PRO A 251 -18.88 8.52 10.41
C PRO A 251 -18.36 7.22 11.02
N ASP A 252 -19.23 6.32 11.45
CA ASP A 252 -18.84 4.98 11.93
C ASP A 252 -18.21 4.13 10.81
N GLY A 253 -18.77 4.17 9.60
CA GLY A 253 -18.22 3.47 8.46
C GLY A 253 -16.85 4.00 8.00
N ALA A 254 -16.59 5.29 8.18
CA ALA A 254 -15.28 5.88 7.96
C ALA A 254 -14.26 5.42 9.01
N ARG A 255 -14.67 5.38 10.29
CA ARG A 255 -13.85 4.91 11.40
C ARG A 255 -13.39 3.45 11.23
N ARG A 256 -14.19 2.61 10.58
CA ARG A 256 -13.88 1.20 10.25
C ARG A 256 -13.00 1.01 9.01
N SER A 257 -12.52 2.08 8.42
CA SER A 257 -11.54 1.99 7.33
C SER A 257 -10.16 1.65 7.88
N ILE A 258 -9.42 0.77 7.19
CA ILE A 258 -8.00 0.48 7.50
C ILE A 258 -7.10 1.72 7.37
N LEU A 259 -7.61 2.83 6.83
CA LEU A 259 -6.93 4.13 6.81
C LEU A 259 -7.14 4.90 8.13
N SER A 260 -8.09 4.49 8.97
CA SER A 260 -8.36 5.09 10.27
C SER A 260 -7.38 4.55 11.32
N LEU A 261 -6.87 5.42 12.16
CA LEU A 261 -6.05 5.01 13.31
C LEU A 261 -6.87 4.19 14.33
N ASP A 262 -8.15 4.54 14.53
CA ASP A 262 -9.05 3.81 15.41
C ASP A 262 -9.20 2.35 15.01
N GLU A 263 -9.44 2.06 13.71
CA GLU A 263 -9.55 0.69 13.21
C GLU A 263 -8.25 -0.10 13.40
N LYS A 264 -7.11 0.54 13.20
CA LYS A 264 -5.79 -0.11 13.42
C LYS A 264 -5.56 -0.41 14.90
N LEU A 265 -5.98 0.47 15.81
CA LEU A 265 -5.91 0.23 17.25
C LEU A 265 -6.87 -0.90 17.68
N ASP A 266 -8.09 -0.92 17.13
CA ASP A 266 -9.05 -2.01 17.34
C ASP A 266 -8.45 -3.35 16.83
N HIS A 267 -7.80 -3.36 15.67
CA HIS A 267 -7.09 -4.53 15.13
C HIS A 267 -5.91 -4.97 16.01
N PHE A 268 -5.12 -4.02 16.54
CA PHE A 268 -4.08 -4.34 17.52
C PHE A 268 -4.66 -5.06 18.74
N GLY A 269 -5.77 -4.55 19.31
CA GLY A 269 -6.49 -5.17 20.42
C GLY A 269 -6.95 -6.59 20.09
N GLU A 270 -7.54 -6.81 18.91
CA GLU A 270 -7.95 -8.13 18.42
C GLU A 270 -6.79 -9.13 18.35
N VAL A 271 -5.62 -8.70 17.88
CA VAL A 271 -4.41 -9.54 17.83
C VAL A 271 -3.97 -9.95 19.24
N GLN A 272 -3.92 -9.00 20.19
CA GLN A 272 -3.55 -9.28 21.58
C GLN A 272 -4.54 -10.24 22.26
N GLU A 273 -5.84 -10.00 22.11
CA GLU A 273 -6.90 -10.86 22.66
C GLU A 273 -6.86 -12.28 22.07
N THR A 274 -6.65 -12.38 20.76
CA THR A 274 -6.57 -13.67 20.07
C THR A 274 -5.36 -14.47 20.54
N ALA A 275 -4.21 -13.82 20.69
CA ALA A 275 -3.00 -14.44 21.21
C ALA A 275 -3.20 -14.93 22.65
N ALA A 276 -3.76 -14.10 23.52
CA ALA A 276 -4.06 -14.47 24.90
C ALA A 276 -5.03 -15.67 25.00
N ARG A 277 -6.07 -15.68 24.16
CA ARG A 277 -7.05 -16.77 24.06
C ARG A 277 -6.42 -18.10 23.59
N HIS A 278 -5.46 -18.06 22.69
CA HIS A 278 -4.82 -19.24 22.12
C HIS A 278 -3.62 -19.75 22.95
N ALA A 279 -3.02 -18.92 23.78
CA ALA A 279 -1.86 -19.30 24.59
C ALA A 279 -2.07 -20.60 25.40
N PRO A 280 -3.20 -20.82 26.12
CA PRO A 280 -3.44 -22.07 26.83
C PRO A 280 -3.73 -23.28 25.92
N MET A 281 -3.93 -23.10 24.64
CA MET A 281 -4.23 -24.17 23.67
C MET A 281 -2.98 -24.60 22.86
N ARG A 282 -1.79 -24.10 23.18
CA ARG A 282 -0.56 -24.33 22.40
C ARG A 282 -0.29 -25.81 22.14
N ASP A 283 -0.31 -26.65 23.18
CA ASP A 283 -0.03 -28.07 23.04
C ASP A 283 -1.05 -28.80 22.14
N ARG A 284 -2.31 -28.37 22.19
CA ARG A 284 -3.36 -28.90 21.31
C ARG A 284 -3.11 -28.48 19.86
N ILE A 285 -2.73 -27.23 19.64
CA ILE A 285 -2.40 -26.70 18.29
C ILE A 285 -1.21 -27.46 17.72
N GLU A 286 -0.13 -27.63 18.49
CA GLU A 286 1.06 -28.36 18.06
C GLU A 286 0.76 -29.84 17.79
N GLY A 287 -0.11 -30.47 18.57
CA GLY A 287 -0.58 -31.83 18.33
C GLY A 287 -1.28 -31.99 16.99
N SER A 288 -2.21 -31.06 16.69
CA SER A 288 -2.93 -31.05 15.42
C SER A 288 -2.01 -30.73 14.22
N VAL A 289 -1.06 -29.80 14.38
CA VAL A 289 -0.08 -29.47 13.33
C VAL A 289 0.78 -30.68 12.96
N ARG A 290 1.20 -31.50 13.95
CA ARG A 290 1.96 -32.75 13.68
C ARG A 290 1.18 -33.74 12.83
N GLU A 291 -0.13 -33.86 13.03
CA GLU A 291 -1.00 -34.73 12.22
C GLU A 291 -1.01 -34.31 10.75
N TYR A 292 -1.19 -32.98 10.48
CA TYR A 292 -1.16 -32.44 9.12
C TYR A 292 0.24 -32.51 8.49
N ALA A 293 1.31 -32.26 9.28
CA ALA A 293 2.68 -32.34 8.79
C ALA A 293 3.10 -33.76 8.37
N ALA A 294 2.47 -34.81 8.95
CA ALA A 294 2.72 -36.19 8.56
C ALA A 294 2.11 -36.57 7.19
N TRP A 295 1.14 -35.80 6.71
CA TRP A 295 0.52 -35.98 5.40
C TRP A 295 1.04 -34.92 4.42
N ASP A 296 2.02 -35.29 3.59
CA ASP A 296 2.71 -34.38 2.67
C ASP A 296 2.60 -34.84 1.21
N PRO A 297 1.52 -34.45 0.49
CA PRO A 297 1.29 -34.83 -0.90
C PRO A 297 1.99 -33.94 -1.93
N ARG A 298 2.94 -33.08 -1.50
CA ARG A 298 3.55 -32.12 -2.43
C ARG A 298 4.41 -32.79 -3.50
N ILE A 299 4.39 -32.18 -4.67
CA ILE A 299 5.32 -32.47 -5.77
C ILE A 299 6.48 -31.48 -5.68
N ILE A 300 7.70 -32.00 -5.66
CA ILE A 300 8.92 -31.18 -5.61
C ILE A 300 9.42 -30.95 -7.04
N PRO A 301 9.75 -29.70 -7.42
CA PRO A 301 10.34 -29.42 -8.72
C PRO A 301 11.66 -30.17 -8.91
N PRO A 302 11.97 -30.70 -10.12
CA PRO A 302 13.12 -31.58 -10.35
C PRO A 302 14.49 -30.90 -10.21
N HIS A 303 14.54 -29.58 -10.03
CA HIS A 303 15.78 -28.78 -9.97
C HIS A 303 16.03 -28.15 -8.59
N ARG A 304 15.43 -28.67 -7.53
CA ARG A 304 15.70 -28.24 -6.15
C ARG A 304 16.33 -29.33 -5.32
#